data_d6fce230f67d7877d651145af5f63326
#
_entry.id   d6fce230f67d7877d651145af5f63326
#
_cell.length_a   1.000
_cell.length_b   1.000
_cell.length_c   1.000
_cell.angle_alpha   90.00
_cell.angle_beta   90.00
_cell.angle_gamma   90.00
#
_symmetry.space_group_name_H-M   'P 1'
#
loop_
_entity.id
_entity.type
_entity.pdbx_description
1 polymer ?
#
loop_
_entity_poly.entity_id
_entity_poly.type
_entity_poly.pdbx_seq_one_letter_code
_entity_poly.pdbx_strand_id
1 'polypeptide(L)'
;MSRWRTRLLVIAPPVAVIAATLLAWWLVVRIFEVPAYLLPAPGAVLDAAWSDRERLGWGAVSTAISATSGFAVAAVVGVTIGSVLGLSRFLERGFYPLTLLLQMVPLIALAPIIVVWLGYGTPAVVTSAAIVAVFPVIANTLGGMRSIDRELEEVFTLARAGAASRWWRLRLPAAIPSIVTGLRIAAGLAVIGAIVGEFVSAYAGPRAPLGMVIVAAMRDFRTDLMFGAIGLAAIVGFLLFGIVNLGGWLLLRRWHASAREPSR
;
A
#
# COMPACT_ATOMS: atom_id res chain seq x y z
N MET A 1 7.54 21.86 -30.34
CA MET A 1 6.80 22.27 -29.12
C MET A 1 7.77 22.27 -27.95
N SER A 2 7.89 23.38 -27.19
CA SER A 2 8.90 23.50 -26.13
C SER A 2 8.63 22.49 -25.01
N ARG A 3 9.69 21.88 -24.47
CA ARG A 3 9.66 20.90 -23.34
C ARG A 3 8.84 21.42 -22.13
N TRP A 4 8.68 22.71 -21.97
CA TRP A 4 7.87 23.39 -20.96
C TRP A 4 6.36 23.22 -21.17
N ARG A 5 5.88 23.31 -22.43
CA ARG A 5 4.46 23.10 -22.75
C ARG A 5 4.01 21.68 -22.47
N THR A 6 4.85 20.69 -22.80
CA THR A 6 4.57 19.27 -22.52
C THR A 6 4.55 18.99 -21.01
N ARG A 7 5.44 19.59 -20.23
CA ARG A 7 5.43 19.45 -18.75
C ARG A 7 4.22 20.14 -18.12
N LEU A 8 3.81 21.32 -18.60
CA LEU A 8 2.60 21.99 -18.14
C LEU A 8 1.35 21.17 -18.41
N LEU A 9 1.23 20.57 -19.59
CA LEU A 9 0.07 19.73 -19.96
C LEU A 9 -0.04 18.45 -19.13
N VAL A 10 1.06 17.95 -18.57
CA VAL A 10 1.06 16.76 -17.69
C VAL A 10 0.77 17.11 -16.24
N ILE A 11 1.26 18.26 -15.75
CA ILE A 11 1.14 18.64 -14.34
C ILE A 11 -0.14 19.45 -14.07
N ALA A 12 -0.57 20.25 -15.03
CA ALA A 12 -1.73 21.15 -14.83
C ALA A 12 -3.06 20.41 -14.53
N PRO A 13 -3.42 19.28 -15.19
CA PRO A 13 -4.67 18.60 -14.88
C PRO A 13 -4.75 18.07 -13.44
N PRO A 14 -3.78 17.33 -12.88
CA PRO A 14 -3.84 16.87 -11.50
C PRO A 14 -3.88 18.04 -10.50
N VAL A 15 -3.09 19.10 -10.72
CA VAL A 15 -3.11 20.28 -9.86
C VAL A 15 -4.45 21.00 -9.91
N ALA A 16 -5.05 21.16 -11.10
CA ALA A 16 -6.36 21.76 -11.25
C ALA A 16 -7.46 20.97 -10.56
N VAL A 17 -7.42 19.63 -10.65
CA VAL A 17 -8.40 18.76 -9.96
C VAL A 17 -8.25 18.86 -8.45
N ILE A 18 -7.02 18.83 -7.91
CA ILE A 18 -6.77 19.00 -6.48
C ILE A 18 -7.27 20.37 -6.00
N ALA A 19 -6.94 21.44 -6.72
CA ALA A 19 -7.38 22.79 -6.39
C ALA A 19 -8.91 22.91 -6.43
N ALA A 20 -9.57 22.36 -7.45
CA ALA A 20 -11.02 22.31 -7.57
C ALA A 20 -11.68 21.53 -6.43
N THR A 21 -11.10 20.41 -6.02
CA THR A 21 -11.59 19.60 -4.88
C THR A 21 -11.48 20.37 -3.56
N LEU A 22 -10.35 21.03 -3.30
CA LEU A 22 -10.16 21.85 -2.11
C LEU A 22 -11.09 23.06 -2.09
N LEU A 23 -11.29 23.69 -3.24
CA LEU A 23 -12.25 24.81 -3.39
C LEU A 23 -13.68 24.32 -3.14
N ALA A 24 -14.08 23.20 -3.72
CA ALA A 24 -15.40 22.62 -3.50
C ALA A 24 -15.62 22.28 -2.02
N TRP A 25 -14.64 21.66 -1.36
CA TRP A 25 -14.69 21.41 0.07
C TRP A 25 -14.86 22.71 0.88
N TRP A 26 -14.05 23.73 0.60
CA TRP A 26 -14.15 25.01 1.27
C TRP A 26 -15.52 25.68 1.04
N LEU A 27 -16.05 25.65 -0.20
CA LEU A 27 -17.37 26.19 -0.55
C LEU A 27 -18.49 25.45 0.19
N VAL A 28 -18.46 24.12 0.25
CA VAL A 28 -19.45 23.32 0.97
C VAL A 28 -19.51 23.74 2.44
N VAL A 29 -18.36 23.83 3.10
CA VAL A 29 -18.30 24.25 4.52
C VAL A 29 -18.85 25.65 4.71
N ARG A 30 -18.56 26.58 3.77
CA ARG A 30 -18.98 28.00 3.87
C ARG A 30 -20.44 28.22 3.53
N ILE A 31 -20.95 27.58 2.46
CA ILE A 31 -22.33 27.82 1.96
C ILE A 31 -23.34 27.15 2.87
N PHE A 32 -23.06 25.94 3.33
CA PHE A 32 -23.96 25.17 4.18
C PHE A 32 -23.71 25.35 5.67
N GLU A 33 -22.79 26.25 6.05
CA GLU A 33 -22.46 26.58 7.44
C GLU A 33 -22.22 25.29 8.28
N VAL A 34 -21.50 24.31 7.66
CA VAL A 34 -21.30 23.00 8.27
C VAL A 34 -20.50 23.15 9.57
N PRO A 35 -21.02 22.62 10.71
CA PRO A 35 -20.29 22.68 11.97
C PRO A 35 -18.90 22.05 11.89
N ALA A 36 -17.88 22.69 12.49
CA ALA A 36 -16.48 22.27 12.40
C ALA A 36 -16.23 20.85 12.95
N TYR A 37 -17.05 20.40 13.90
CA TYR A 37 -16.97 19.03 14.43
C TYR A 37 -17.46 17.95 13.45
N LEU A 38 -18.23 18.33 12.40
CA LEU A 38 -18.63 17.41 11.33
C LEU A 38 -17.67 17.49 10.15
N LEU A 39 -17.40 18.70 9.67
CA LEU A 39 -16.48 18.91 8.54
C LEU A 39 -15.72 20.22 8.74
N PRO A 40 -14.46 20.17 9.20
CA PRO A 40 -13.64 21.36 9.38
C PRO A 40 -13.28 21.99 8.04
N ALA A 41 -13.10 23.30 8.01
CA ALA A 41 -12.59 23.99 6.82
C ALA A 41 -11.11 23.55 6.55
N PRO A 42 -10.66 23.53 5.28
CA PRO A 42 -9.28 23.15 4.95
C PRO A 42 -8.22 23.95 5.72
N GLY A 43 -8.45 25.25 5.95
CA GLY A 43 -7.57 26.10 6.76
C GLY A 43 -7.46 25.63 8.20
N ALA A 44 -8.59 25.30 8.85
CA ALA A 44 -8.60 24.80 10.23
C ALA A 44 -7.84 23.47 10.38
N VAL A 45 -7.91 22.60 9.37
CA VAL A 45 -7.12 21.35 9.33
C VAL A 45 -5.62 21.65 9.27
N LEU A 46 -5.19 22.62 8.47
CA LEU A 46 -3.78 23.00 8.36
C LEU A 46 -3.29 23.66 9.66
N ASP A 47 -4.10 24.53 10.28
CA ASP A 47 -3.77 25.18 11.55
C ASP A 47 -3.64 24.16 12.68
N ALA A 48 -4.56 23.21 12.76
CA ALA A 48 -4.49 22.11 13.73
C ALA A 48 -3.27 21.23 13.48
N ALA A 49 -2.99 20.87 12.23
CA ALA A 49 -1.82 20.06 11.86
C ALA A 49 -0.51 20.79 12.21
N TRP A 50 -0.46 22.12 12.03
CA TRP A 50 0.73 22.89 12.40
C TRP A 50 0.90 23.02 13.91
N SER A 51 -0.17 23.23 14.64
CA SER A 51 -0.17 23.35 16.10
C SER A 51 0.29 22.05 16.77
N ASP A 52 -0.20 20.90 16.26
CA ASP A 52 0.14 19.55 16.76
C ASP A 52 1.26 18.85 15.95
N ARG A 53 2.07 19.61 15.19
CA ARG A 53 3.06 19.07 14.22
C ARG A 53 4.05 18.09 14.82
N GLU A 54 4.46 18.28 16.07
CA GLU A 54 5.39 17.37 16.73
C GLU A 54 4.74 16.01 17.00
N ARG A 55 3.53 16.00 17.53
CA ARG A 55 2.74 14.79 17.78
C ARG A 55 2.44 14.05 16.48
N LEU A 56 1.99 14.78 15.45
CA LEU A 56 1.72 14.24 14.13
C LEU A 56 2.97 13.71 13.43
N GLY A 57 4.11 14.41 13.57
CA GLY A 57 5.38 13.98 13.02
C GLY A 57 5.87 12.65 13.61
N TRP A 58 5.85 12.52 14.94
CA TRP A 58 6.17 11.25 15.60
C TRP A 58 5.17 10.14 15.21
N GLY A 59 3.89 10.47 15.15
CA GLY A 59 2.86 9.54 14.69
C GLY A 59 3.12 9.04 13.26
N ALA A 60 3.47 9.94 12.35
CA ALA A 60 3.78 9.57 10.96
C ALA A 60 5.01 8.66 10.86
N VAL A 61 6.07 8.94 11.61
CA VAL A 61 7.27 8.09 11.66
C VAL A 61 6.93 6.71 12.20
N SER A 62 6.19 6.62 13.31
CA SER A 62 5.78 5.36 13.92
C SER A 62 4.93 4.51 12.96
N THR A 63 3.91 5.12 12.34
CA THR A 63 3.06 4.45 11.35
C THR A 63 3.85 4.04 10.11
N ALA A 64 4.77 4.88 9.62
CA ALA A 64 5.62 4.56 8.46
C ALA A 64 6.53 3.36 8.74
N ILE A 65 7.12 3.27 9.93
CA ILE A 65 7.95 2.11 10.32
C ILE A 65 7.10 0.83 10.35
N SER A 66 5.93 0.87 11.00
CA SER A 66 5.05 -0.28 11.10
C SER A 66 4.52 -0.73 9.72
N ALA A 67 4.07 0.21 8.89
CA ALA A 67 3.59 -0.06 7.54
C ALA A 67 4.68 -0.61 6.63
N THR A 68 5.90 -0.03 6.67
CA THR A 68 7.03 -0.50 5.86
C THR A 68 7.49 -1.88 6.30
N SER A 69 7.52 -2.15 7.61
CA SER A 69 7.85 -3.48 8.15
C SER A 69 6.81 -4.52 7.74
N GLY A 70 5.51 -4.20 7.87
CA GLY A 70 4.43 -5.07 7.42
C GLY A 70 4.44 -5.33 5.91
N PHE A 71 4.71 -4.28 5.12
CA PHE A 71 4.93 -4.39 3.68
C PHE A 71 6.10 -5.32 3.34
N ALA A 72 7.24 -5.19 4.02
CA ALA A 72 8.40 -6.05 3.80
C ALA A 72 8.09 -7.53 4.10
N VAL A 73 7.39 -7.80 5.20
CA VAL A 73 6.90 -9.16 5.52
C VAL A 73 5.96 -9.65 4.43
N ALA A 74 4.97 -8.84 4.03
CA ALA A 74 4.03 -9.20 2.97
C ALA A 74 4.73 -9.46 1.63
N ALA A 75 5.75 -8.68 1.29
CA ALA A 75 6.53 -8.86 0.06
C ALA A 75 7.25 -10.20 0.06
N VAL A 76 8.00 -10.52 1.13
CA VAL A 76 8.74 -11.78 1.24
C VAL A 76 7.79 -12.98 1.25
N VAL A 77 6.80 -12.96 2.14
CA VAL A 77 5.83 -14.07 2.29
C VAL A 77 5.00 -14.22 1.01
N GLY A 78 4.51 -13.12 0.46
CA GLY A 78 3.66 -13.12 -0.73
C GLY A 78 4.39 -13.62 -1.98
N VAL A 79 5.62 -13.17 -2.22
CA VAL A 79 6.45 -13.68 -3.34
C VAL A 79 6.77 -15.17 -3.13
N THR A 80 7.11 -15.57 -1.92
CA THR A 80 7.42 -16.97 -1.62
C THR A 80 6.21 -17.88 -1.85
N ILE A 81 5.05 -17.55 -1.25
CA ILE A 81 3.82 -18.34 -1.41
C ILE A 81 3.38 -18.35 -2.87
N GLY A 82 3.30 -17.18 -3.54
CA GLY A 82 2.93 -17.09 -4.94
C GLY A 82 3.84 -17.90 -5.86
N SER A 83 5.15 -17.90 -5.57
CA SER A 83 6.13 -18.72 -6.28
C SER A 83 5.92 -20.21 -6.07
N VAL A 84 5.71 -20.65 -4.84
CA VAL A 84 5.45 -22.07 -4.51
C VAL A 84 4.15 -22.55 -5.18
N LEU A 85 3.08 -21.74 -5.12
CA LEU A 85 1.83 -22.07 -5.80
C LEU A 85 2.01 -22.17 -7.33
N GLY A 86 2.89 -21.33 -7.91
CA GLY A 86 3.24 -21.36 -9.31
C GLY A 86 3.99 -22.59 -9.78
N LEU A 87 4.57 -23.40 -8.87
CA LEU A 87 5.29 -24.64 -9.20
C LEU A 87 4.36 -25.74 -9.70
N SER A 88 3.14 -25.83 -9.18
CA SER A 88 2.23 -26.94 -9.45
C SER A 88 0.77 -26.49 -9.51
N ARG A 89 0.05 -26.94 -10.55
CA ARG A 89 -1.41 -26.74 -10.66
C ARG A 89 -2.18 -27.38 -9.49
N PHE A 90 -1.64 -28.42 -8.89
CA PHE A 90 -2.24 -29.06 -7.72
C PHE A 90 -2.16 -28.14 -6.49
N LEU A 91 -0.97 -27.58 -6.20
CA LEU A 91 -0.80 -26.63 -5.10
C LEU A 91 -1.67 -25.39 -5.28
N GLU A 92 -1.72 -24.84 -6.49
CA GLU A 92 -2.57 -23.69 -6.76
C GLU A 92 -4.04 -23.98 -6.51
N ARG A 93 -4.59 -25.04 -7.15
CA ARG A 93 -6.00 -25.39 -7.02
C ARG A 93 -6.41 -25.67 -5.59
N GLY A 94 -5.49 -26.22 -4.77
CA GLY A 94 -5.72 -26.52 -3.36
C GLY A 94 -5.60 -25.31 -2.45
N PHE A 95 -4.56 -24.49 -2.60
CA PHE A 95 -4.23 -23.45 -1.64
C PHE A 95 -4.61 -22.03 -2.06
N TYR A 96 -4.71 -21.72 -3.36
CA TYR A 96 -5.09 -20.39 -3.81
C TYR A 96 -6.48 -19.96 -3.31
N PRO A 97 -7.52 -20.83 -3.27
CA PRO A 97 -8.81 -20.46 -2.67
C PRO A 97 -8.70 -20.06 -1.20
N LEU A 98 -7.79 -20.67 -0.43
CA LEU A 98 -7.55 -20.28 0.97
C LEU A 98 -6.97 -18.87 1.08
N THR A 99 -6.10 -18.48 0.15
CA THR A 99 -5.56 -17.10 0.13
C THR A 99 -6.65 -16.07 -0.19
N LEU A 100 -7.62 -16.43 -1.02
CA LEU A 100 -8.81 -15.59 -1.29
C LEU A 100 -9.69 -15.44 -0.06
N LEU A 101 -9.91 -16.52 0.71
CA LEU A 101 -10.69 -16.46 1.95
C LEU A 101 -10.04 -15.53 2.98
N LEU A 102 -8.70 -15.56 3.12
CA LEU A 102 -7.99 -14.65 4.02
C LEU A 102 -8.24 -13.17 3.70
N GLN A 103 -8.33 -12.81 2.42
CA GLN A 103 -8.62 -11.44 2.00
C GLN A 103 -10.07 -11.02 2.34
N MET A 104 -11.00 -11.96 2.42
CA MET A 104 -12.41 -11.66 2.68
C MET A 104 -12.70 -11.41 4.16
N VAL A 105 -11.80 -11.83 5.07
CA VAL A 105 -11.98 -11.60 6.51
C VAL A 105 -11.73 -10.14 6.84
N PRO A 106 -12.68 -9.41 7.44
CA PRO A 106 -12.49 -8.02 7.83
C PRO A 106 -11.35 -7.90 8.84
N LEU A 107 -10.30 -7.14 8.51
CA LEU A 107 -9.15 -6.95 9.40
C LEU A 107 -9.54 -6.45 10.78
N ILE A 108 -10.52 -5.55 10.86
CA ILE A 108 -10.99 -4.98 12.15
C ILE A 108 -11.52 -6.07 13.09
N ALA A 109 -12.05 -7.17 12.55
CA ALA A 109 -12.51 -8.30 13.34
C ALA A 109 -11.36 -9.23 13.79
N LEU A 110 -10.26 -9.25 13.03
CA LEU A 110 -9.06 -10.02 13.36
C LEU A 110 -8.15 -9.29 14.37
N ALA A 111 -8.19 -7.97 14.40
CA ALA A 111 -7.27 -7.18 15.22
C ALA A 111 -7.27 -7.57 16.72
N PRO A 112 -8.41 -7.84 17.39
CA PRO A 112 -8.38 -8.32 18.78
C PRO A 112 -7.66 -9.67 18.94
N ILE A 113 -7.83 -10.60 18.00
CA ILE A 113 -7.17 -11.91 18.03
C ILE A 113 -5.66 -11.75 17.86
N ILE A 114 -5.23 -10.86 16.97
CA ILE A 114 -3.81 -10.54 16.75
C ILE A 114 -3.21 -9.99 18.06
N VAL A 115 -3.93 -9.13 18.76
CA VAL A 115 -3.49 -8.58 20.06
C VAL A 115 -3.40 -9.67 21.13
N VAL A 116 -4.33 -10.62 21.17
CA VAL A 116 -4.27 -11.76 22.11
C VAL A 116 -3.02 -12.61 21.86
N TRP A 117 -2.64 -12.81 20.60
CA TRP A 117 -1.50 -13.66 20.26
C TRP A 117 -0.14 -12.97 20.38
N LEU A 118 -0.07 -11.69 20.01
CA LEU A 118 1.20 -10.96 19.87
C LEU A 118 1.37 -9.84 20.91
N GLY A 119 0.35 -9.57 21.72
CA GLY A 119 0.30 -8.44 22.62
C GLY A 119 0.01 -7.13 21.92
N TYR A 120 -0.09 -6.05 22.71
CA TYR A 120 -0.24 -4.69 22.21
C TYR A 120 1.08 -4.17 21.62
N GLY A 121 0.97 -3.21 20.69
CA GLY A 121 2.10 -2.47 20.14
C GLY A 121 2.52 -2.90 18.75
N THR A 122 3.76 -2.58 18.39
CA THR A 122 4.30 -2.72 17.03
C THR A 122 4.15 -4.11 16.41
N PRO A 123 4.35 -5.25 17.11
CA PRO A 123 4.20 -6.57 16.48
C PRO A 123 2.80 -6.81 15.93
N ALA A 124 1.76 -6.43 16.68
CA ALA A 124 0.39 -6.58 16.23
C ALA A 124 0.05 -5.66 15.05
N VAL A 125 0.56 -4.42 15.06
CA VAL A 125 0.38 -3.46 13.95
C VAL A 125 1.06 -3.97 12.68
N VAL A 126 2.33 -4.42 12.77
CA VAL A 126 3.09 -4.97 11.64
C VAL A 126 2.39 -6.21 11.05
N THR A 127 1.88 -7.08 11.90
CA THR A 127 1.12 -8.26 11.47
C THR A 127 -0.17 -7.88 10.75
N SER A 128 -0.91 -6.89 11.29
CA SER A 128 -2.12 -6.36 10.65
C SER A 128 -1.82 -5.78 9.27
N ALA A 129 -0.74 -5.00 9.15
CA ALA A 129 -0.28 -4.45 7.87
C ALA A 129 0.11 -5.56 6.87
N ALA A 130 0.82 -6.58 7.34
CA ALA A 130 1.25 -7.70 6.51
C ALA A 130 0.07 -8.54 5.99
N ILE A 131 -0.93 -8.83 6.83
CA ILE A 131 -2.12 -9.62 6.46
C ILE A 131 -2.87 -8.96 5.30
N VAL A 132 -3.08 -7.64 5.36
CA VAL A 132 -3.82 -6.93 4.30
C VAL A 132 -3.00 -6.83 3.01
N ALA A 133 -1.68 -6.68 3.13
CA ALA A 133 -0.81 -6.44 1.99
C ALA A 133 -0.35 -7.73 1.28
N VAL A 134 -0.42 -8.91 1.92
CA VAL A 134 0.17 -10.14 1.38
C VAL A 134 -0.57 -10.68 0.16
N PHE A 135 -1.90 -10.60 0.14
CA PHE A 135 -2.69 -11.22 -0.93
C PHE A 135 -2.40 -10.66 -2.32
N PRO A 136 -2.36 -9.34 -2.56
CA PRO A 136 -2.01 -8.80 -3.88
C PRO A 136 -0.64 -9.27 -4.36
N VAL A 137 0.32 -9.47 -3.45
CA VAL A 137 1.65 -9.99 -3.81
C VAL A 137 1.54 -11.45 -4.23
N ILE A 138 0.81 -12.29 -3.47
CA ILE A 138 0.58 -13.70 -3.85
C ILE A 138 -0.07 -13.78 -5.23
N ALA A 139 -1.18 -13.10 -5.43
CA ALA A 139 -1.99 -13.17 -6.64
C ALA A 139 -1.20 -12.71 -7.87
N ASN A 140 -0.49 -11.58 -7.77
CA ASN A 140 0.29 -11.07 -8.89
C ASN A 140 1.55 -11.90 -9.15
N THR A 141 2.20 -12.45 -8.12
CA THR A 141 3.33 -13.37 -8.29
C THR A 141 2.90 -14.65 -9.01
N LEU A 142 1.82 -15.27 -8.56
CA LEU A 142 1.26 -16.47 -9.19
C LEU A 142 0.83 -16.20 -10.63
N GLY A 143 0.10 -15.09 -10.87
CA GLY A 143 -0.32 -14.68 -12.21
C GLY A 143 0.87 -14.45 -13.14
N GLY A 144 1.91 -13.77 -12.68
CA GLY A 144 3.13 -13.53 -13.45
C GLY A 144 3.90 -14.80 -13.80
N MET A 145 3.94 -15.78 -12.90
CA MET A 145 4.58 -17.07 -13.17
C MET A 145 3.84 -17.94 -14.19
N ARG A 146 2.60 -17.57 -14.50
CA ARG A 146 1.74 -18.27 -15.46
C ARG A 146 1.58 -17.56 -16.81
N SER A 147 1.95 -16.30 -16.86
CA SER A 147 1.88 -15.48 -18.08
C SER A 147 3.09 -15.63 -18.99
N ILE A 148 3.71 -16.82 -18.97
CA ILE A 148 4.90 -17.10 -19.79
C ILE A 148 4.46 -17.43 -21.22
N ASP A 149 5.17 -16.86 -22.19
CA ASP A 149 4.97 -17.17 -23.59
C ASP A 149 5.22 -18.65 -23.87
N ARG A 150 4.27 -19.28 -24.56
CA ARG A 150 4.29 -20.71 -24.86
C ARG A 150 5.54 -21.12 -25.63
N GLU A 151 5.99 -20.25 -26.54
CA GLU A 151 7.20 -20.45 -27.33
C GLU A 151 8.46 -20.56 -26.44
N LEU A 152 8.57 -19.71 -25.41
CA LEU A 152 9.67 -19.79 -24.46
C LEU A 152 9.61 -21.07 -23.62
N GLU A 153 8.43 -21.51 -23.22
CA GLU A 153 8.27 -22.77 -22.48
C GLU A 153 8.63 -24.00 -23.35
N GLU A 154 8.35 -23.96 -24.64
CA GLU A 154 8.73 -24.98 -25.62
C GLU A 154 10.25 -25.06 -25.80
N VAL A 155 10.98 -23.93 -25.88
CA VAL A 155 12.44 -23.89 -25.95
C VAL A 155 13.07 -24.57 -24.73
N PHE A 156 12.60 -24.29 -23.51
CA PHE A 156 13.09 -24.94 -22.29
C PHE A 156 12.74 -26.43 -22.24
N THR A 157 11.67 -26.83 -22.90
CA THR A 157 11.26 -28.23 -23.03
C THR A 157 12.18 -28.97 -24.00
N LEU A 158 12.47 -28.40 -25.16
CA LEU A 158 13.41 -28.96 -26.14
C LEU A 158 14.83 -29.07 -25.56
N ALA A 159 15.26 -28.06 -24.77
CA ALA A 159 16.53 -28.07 -24.06
C ALA A 159 16.57 -29.06 -22.88
N ARG A 160 15.50 -29.83 -22.62
CA ARG A 160 15.35 -30.73 -21.47
C ARG A 160 15.71 -30.08 -20.13
N ALA A 161 15.40 -28.79 -19.99
CA ALA A 161 15.72 -28.05 -18.77
C ALA A 161 14.95 -28.60 -17.56
N GLY A 162 15.66 -28.83 -16.46
CA GLY A 162 15.06 -29.29 -15.20
C GLY A 162 14.17 -28.23 -14.54
N ALA A 163 13.32 -28.65 -13.60
CA ALA A 163 12.35 -27.77 -12.92
C ALA A 163 12.99 -26.55 -12.27
N ALA A 164 14.11 -26.70 -11.58
CA ALA A 164 14.85 -25.61 -10.95
C ALA A 164 15.34 -24.58 -11.99
N SER A 165 15.90 -25.05 -13.13
CA SER A 165 16.36 -24.17 -14.22
C SER A 165 15.21 -23.39 -14.83
N ARG A 166 14.06 -24.03 -15.07
CA ARG A 166 12.84 -23.35 -15.57
C ARG A 166 12.34 -22.32 -14.58
N TRP A 167 12.37 -22.63 -13.29
CA TRP A 167 11.92 -21.69 -12.27
C TRP A 167 12.81 -20.44 -12.19
N TRP A 168 14.12 -20.59 -12.06
CA TRP A 168 15.06 -19.48 -11.90
C TRP A 168 15.30 -18.67 -13.17
N ARG A 169 15.34 -19.34 -14.34
CA ARG A 169 15.75 -18.70 -15.62
C ARG A 169 14.60 -18.31 -16.51
N LEU A 170 13.41 -18.84 -16.28
CA LEU A 170 12.23 -18.56 -17.09
C LEU A 170 11.11 -17.93 -16.25
N ARG A 171 10.56 -18.69 -15.27
CA ARG A 171 9.32 -18.32 -14.59
C ARG A 171 9.49 -17.08 -13.69
N LEU A 172 10.51 -17.09 -12.84
CA LEU A 172 10.74 -15.97 -11.91
C LEU A 172 11.09 -14.66 -12.64
N PRO A 173 12.01 -14.62 -13.61
CA PRO A 173 12.27 -13.42 -14.40
C PRO A 173 11.03 -12.91 -15.16
N ALA A 174 10.25 -13.80 -15.78
CA ALA A 174 9.01 -13.42 -16.46
C ALA A 174 7.96 -12.84 -15.51
N ALA A 175 7.93 -13.27 -14.26
CA ALA A 175 6.99 -12.79 -13.25
C ALA A 175 7.35 -11.42 -12.64
N ILE A 176 8.58 -10.92 -12.81
CA ILE A 176 9.03 -9.67 -12.18
C ILE A 176 8.08 -8.48 -12.43
N PRO A 177 7.57 -8.21 -13.64
CA PRO A 177 6.64 -7.10 -13.86
C PRO A 177 5.36 -7.22 -13.05
N SER A 178 4.80 -8.43 -13.00
CA SER A 178 3.59 -8.72 -12.22
C SER A 178 3.86 -8.63 -10.72
N ILE A 179 4.99 -9.14 -10.24
CA ILE A 179 5.42 -8.99 -8.85
C ILE A 179 5.49 -7.52 -8.45
N VAL A 180 6.12 -6.68 -9.28
CA VAL A 180 6.20 -5.23 -9.04
C VAL A 180 4.81 -4.61 -8.98
N THR A 181 3.88 -5.05 -9.84
CA THR A 181 2.49 -4.59 -9.77
C THR A 181 1.82 -4.98 -8.45
N GLY A 182 1.98 -6.22 -8.00
CA GLY A 182 1.50 -6.68 -6.71
C GLY A 182 2.08 -5.88 -5.54
N LEU A 183 3.38 -5.60 -5.58
CA LEU A 183 4.07 -4.79 -4.55
C LEU A 183 3.56 -3.34 -4.51
N ARG A 184 3.24 -2.74 -5.66
CA ARG A 184 2.65 -1.37 -5.71
C ARG A 184 1.29 -1.33 -5.02
N ILE A 185 0.43 -2.32 -5.26
CA ILE A 185 -0.87 -2.42 -4.61
C ILE A 185 -0.68 -2.67 -3.10
N ALA A 186 0.21 -3.58 -2.73
CA ALA A 186 0.51 -3.92 -1.35
C ALA A 186 1.05 -2.73 -0.53
N ALA A 187 1.80 -1.82 -1.14
CA ALA A 187 2.33 -0.63 -0.47
C ALA A 187 1.23 0.26 0.12
N GLY A 188 0.18 0.55 -0.64
CA GLY A 188 -0.97 1.31 -0.13
C GLY A 188 -1.76 0.54 0.93
N LEU A 189 -2.00 -0.75 0.70
CA LEU A 189 -2.73 -1.61 1.63
C LEU A 189 -2.00 -1.82 2.96
N ALA A 190 -0.66 -1.84 2.97
CA ALA A 190 0.12 -1.95 4.20
C ALA A 190 -0.11 -0.75 5.14
N VAL A 191 -0.25 0.46 4.60
CA VAL A 191 -0.57 1.64 5.42
C VAL A 191 -1.98 1.57 5.98
N ILE A 192 -2.96 1.14 5.16
CA ILE A 192 -4.33 0.92 5.64
C ILE A 192 -4.35 -0.13 6.76
N GLY A 193 -3.65 -1.25 6.57
CA GLY A 193 -3.53 -2.31 7.57
C GLY A 193 -2.84 -1.84 8.85
N ALA A 194 -1.81 -0.99 8.74
CA ALA A 194 -1.14 -0.40 9.89
C ALA A 194 -2.09 0.50 10.69
N ILE A 195 -2.81 1.43 10.05
CA ILE A 195 -3.77 2.33 10.70
C ILE A 195 -4.87 1.53 11.42
N VAL A 196 -5.44 0.51 10.79
CA VAL A 196 -6.45 -0.35 11.41
C VAL A 196 -5.87 -1.13 12.59
N GLY A 197 -4.66 -1.65 12.45
CA GLY A 197 -3.93 -2.31 13.53
C GLY A 197 -3.67 -1.36 14.71
N GLU A 198 -3.30 -0.11 14.44
CA GLU A 198 -3.06 0.94 15.43
C GLU A 198 -4.33 1.32 16.21
N PHE A 199 -5.51 1.25 15.60
CA PHE A 199 -6.79 1.54 16.30
C PHE A 199 -7.05 0.60 17.47
N VAL A 200 -6.56 -0.64 17.38
CA VAL A 200 -6.86 -1.68 18.38
C VAL A 200 -5.65 -2.00 19.25
N SER A 201 -4.44 -1.96 18.69
CA SER A 201 -3.25 -2.52 19.33
C SER A 201 -2.18 -1.50 19.75
N ALA A 202 -2.35 -0.22 19.42
CA ALA A 202 -1.36 0.79 19.76
C ALA A 202 -1.63 1.42 21.14
N TYR A 203 -0.55 1.94 21.74
CA TYR A 203 -0.62 2.68 22.99
C TYR A 203 -0.85 4.18 22.73
N ALA A 204 -1.70 4.81 23.55
CA ALA A 204 -1.82 6.25 23.60
C ALA A 204 -0.60 6.88 24.29
N GLY A 205 -0.20 8.09 23.85
CA GLY A 205 0.90 8.81 24.46
C GLY A 205 1.48 9.89 23.53
N PRO A 206 2.52 10.61 23.97
CA PRO A 206 3.13 11.69 23.18
C PRO A 206 3.69 11.24 21.83
N ARG A 207 4.08 9.98 21.72
CA ARG A 207 4.60 9.34 20.49
C ARG A 207 3.62 8.34 19.90
N ALA A 208 2.32 8.52 20.14
CA ALA A 208 1.28 7.66 19.60
C ALA A 208 1.32 7.68 18.07
N PRO A 209 1.13 6.52 17.40
CA PRO A 209 1.05 6.45 15.95
C PRO A 209 -0.21 7.15 15.43
N LEU A 210 -0.26 7.42 14.11
CA LEU A 210 -1.35 8.21 13.51
C LEU A 210 -2.73 7.62 13.76
N GLY A 211 -2.89 6.29 13.73
CA GLY A 211 -4.15 5.65 14.04
C GLY A 211 -4.67 5.98 15.43
N MET A 212 -3.79 6.01 16.44
CA MET A 212 -4.16 6.42 17.80
C MET A 212 -4.44 7.93 17.92
N VAL A 213 -3.73 8.75 17.15
CA VAL A 213 -4.03 10.19 17.07
C VAL A 213 -5.43 10.40 16.49
N ILE A 214 -5.80 9.67 15.44
CA ILE A 214 -7.13 9.70 14.82
C ILE A 214 -8.21 9.32 15.86
N VAL A 215 -8.03 8.21 16.59
CA VAL A 215 -8.99 7.74 17.60
C VAL A 215 -9.11 8.74 18.76
N ALA A 216 -8.00 9.30 19.23
CA ALA A 216 -8.02 10.31 20.28
C ALA A 216 -8.72 11.59 19.82
N ALA A 217 -8.36 12.12 18.65
CA ALA A 217 -8.99 13.30 18.07
C ALA A 217 -10.50 13.12 17.85
N MET A 218 -10.94 11.92 17.44
CA MET A 218 -12.37 11.58 17.32
C MET A 218 -13.09 11.65 18.67
N ARG A 219 -12.48 11.13 19.75
CA ARG A 219 -13.07 11.16 21.10
C ARG A 219 -13.15 12.57 21.68
N ASP A 220 -12.17 13.41 21.33
CA ASP A 220 -12.06 14.79 21.78
C ASP A 220 -12.86 15.78 20.89
N PHE A 221 -13.62 15.28 19.89
CA PHE A 221 -14.32 16.08 18.88
C PHE A 221 -13.42 17.07 18.13
N ARG A 222 -12.11 16.78 18.06
CA ARG A 222 -11.12 17.53 17.28
C ARG A 222 -11.04 16.97 15.86
N THR A 223 -12.10 17.16 15.10
CA THR A 223 -12.19 16.68 13.72
C THR A 223 -11.14 17.34 12.82
N ASP A 224 -10.73 18.56 13.13
CA ASP A 224 -9.62 19.27 12.48
C ASP A 224 -8.30 18.48 12.55
N LEU A 225 -7.91 18.03 13.75
CA LEU A 225 -6.72 17.23 13.97
C LEU A 225 -6.86 15.81 13.37
N MET A 226 -8.07 15.23 13.44
CA MET A 226 -8.36 13.93 12.84
C MET A 226 -8.12 13.95 11.33
N PHE A 227 -8.63 14.97 10.62
CA PHE A 227 -8.38 15.16 9.17
C PHE A 227 -6.89 15.40 8.88
N GLY A 228 -6.18 16.15 9.72
CA GLY A 228 -4.73 16.35 9.62
C GLY A 228 -3.96 15.03 9.72
N ALA A 229 -4.31 14.17 10.69
CA ALA A 229 -3.69 12.86 10.85
C ALA A 229 -4.00 11.90 9.68
N ILE A 230 -5.25 11.91 9.17
CA ILE A 230 -5.65 11.14 7.97
C ILE A 230 -4.86 11.62 6.74
N GLY A 231 -4.74 12.93 6.55
CA GLY A 231 -3.95 13.51 5.46
C GLY A 231 -2.48 13.08 5.51
N LEU A 232 -1.90 13.07 6.72
CA LEU A 232 -0.52 12.63 6.91
C LEU A 232 -0.35 11.13 6.69
N ALA A 233 -1.32 10.31 7.08
CA ALA A 233 -1.35 8.88 6.76
C ALA A 233 -1.39 8.63 5.24
N ALA A 234 -2.18 9.43 4.50
CA ALA A 234 -2.22 9.37 3.05
C ALA A 234 -0.86 9.75 2.43
N ILE A 235 -0.15 10.74 2.98
CA ILE A 235 1.20 11.11 2.55
C ILE A 235 2.18 9.95 2.79
N VAL A 236 2.14 9.31 3.96
CA VAL A 236 2.96 8.11 4.25
C VAL A 236 2.70 7.01 3.22
N GLY A 237 1.43 6.74 2.90
CA GLY A 237 1.05 5.76 1.87
C GLY A 237 1.56 6.13 0.49
N PHE A 238 1.44 7.40 0.10
CA PHE A 238 1.94 7.89 -1.18
C PHE A 238 3.46 7.81 -1.29
N LEU A 239 4.18 8.11 -0.21
CA LEU A 239 5.64 7.98 -0.17
C LEU A 239 6.08 6.53 -0.29
N LEU A 240 5.47 5.60 0.45
CA LEU A 240 5.77 4.17 0.35
C LEU A 240 5.49 3.64 -1.06
N PHE A 241 4.33 3.99 -1.63
CA PHE A 241 4.00 3.66 -3.03
C PHE A 241 5.04 4.23 -4.01
N GLY A 242 5.45 5.48 -3.82
CA GLY A 242 6.46 6.14 -4.66
C GLY A 242 7.81 5.43 -4.63
N ILE A 243 8.26 5.01 -3.44
CA ILE A 243 9.50 4.25 -3.25
C ILE A 243 9.42 2.91 -3.99
N VAL A 244 8.32 2.17 -3.82
CA VAL A 244 8.11 0.88 -4.49
C VAL A 244 8.01 1.05 -6.00
N ASN A 245 7.33 2.10 -6.47
CA ASN A 245 7.22 2.41 -7.89
C ASN A 245 8.58 2.76 -8.51
N LEU A 246 9.38 3.56 -7.82
CA LEU A 246 10.74 3.91 -8.26
C LEU A 246 11.64 2.67 -8.31
N GLY A 247 11.60 1.83 -7.26
CA GLY A 247 12.34 0.56 -7.24
C GLY A 247 11.93 -0.38 -8.37
N GLY A 248 10.63 -0.50 -8.63
CA GLY A 248 10.11 -1.28 -9.75
C GLY A 248 10.56 -0.75 -11.11
N TRP A 249 10.52 0.59 -11.30
CA TRP A 249 11.02 1.20 -12.53
C TRP A 249 12.51 0.96 -12.74
N LEU A 250 13.33 1.11 -11.69
CA LEU A 250 14.77 0.84 -11.75
C LEU A 250 15.08 -0.61 -12.11
N LEU A 251 14.29 -1.55 -11.59
CA LEU A 251 14.43 -2.97 -11.87
C LEU A 251 14.04 -3.30 -13.32
N LEU A 252 12.87 -2.78 -13.76
CA LEU A 252 12.28 -3.12 -15.07
C LEU A 252 12.96 -2.44 -16.25
N ARG A 253 13.52 -1.22 -16.08
CA ARG A 253 14.13 -0.46 -17.18
C ARG A 253 15.28 -1.19 -17.90
N ARG A 254 15.91 -2.17 -17.25
CA ARG A 254 17.02 -2.94 -17.82
C ARG A 254 16.57 -4.23 -18.51
N TRP A 255 15.32 -4.69 -18.27
CA TRP A 255 14.91 -6.06 -18.58
C TRP A 255 13.69 -6.16 -19.52
N HIS A 256 12.86 -5.14 -19.59
CA HIS A 256 11.63 -5.21 -20.38
C HIS A 256 11.47 -4.03 -21.34
N ALA A 257 11.08 -4.36 -22.61
CA ALA A 257 10.78 -3.39 -23.67
C ALA A 257 9.62 -2.45 -23.29
N SER A 258 8.62 -2.94 -22.54
CA SER A 258 7.48 -2.15 -22.04
C SER A 258 7.86 -1.00 -21.10
N ALA A 259 9.07 -1.01 -20.51
CA ALA A 259 9.58 0.10 -19.73
C ALA A 259 10.16 1.24 -20.59
N ARG A 260 10.27 1.06 -21.90
CA ARG A 260 10.85 2.00 -22.86
C ARG A 260 9.82 2.81 -23.65
N GLU A 261 8.55 2.43 -23.63
CA GLU A 261 7.50 3.24 -24.24
C GLU A 261 7.09 4.37 -23.28
N PRO A 262 7.34 5.65 -23.65
CA PRO A 262 6.69 6.76 -22.95
C PRO A 262 5.20 6.65 -23.23
N SER A 263 4.39 6.68 -22.18
CA SER A 263 2.93 6.77 -22.28
C SER A 263 2.56 7.90 -23.26
N ARG A 264 2.00 7.54 -24.41
CA ARG A 264 1.42 8.48 -25.37
C ARG A 264 0.15 9.09 -24.80
#